data_ae5f49246425d30d38d52d1df13d022c
#
_entry.id   ae5f49246425d30d38d52d1df13d022c
#
_cell.length_a   1.000
_cell.length_b   1.000
_cell.length_c   1.000
_cell.angle_alpha   90.00
_cell.angle_beta   90.00
_cell.angle_gamma   90.00
#
_symmetry.space_group_name_H-M   'P 1'
#
loop_
_entity.id
_entity.type
_entity.pdbx_description
1 polymer ?
#
loop_
_entity_poly.entity_id
_entity_poly.type
_entity_poly.pdbx_seq_one_letter_code
_entity_poly.pdbx_strand_id
1 'polypeptide(L)'
;MKAKVKKPGQRPVVSIGMIVKNEEKYLEDCLKAMSPIREAVPSELIIVDTGSTDRTVEIAEQYADQVLHFEWCDDFSAARNVSLEAASGEWFLYLDGDEILEANCAPIIEFLKMPNNPYGTASLIQRNYTDFEHTNYSDFHMIRLHRKIPGIQFRDTIHEYISPFLTPTADLAVVAHHDGYVQGVNEKKQERNRKLILLELEKDPDNPRSLRHLIDTYSLDKISEFEKRTQAARKLIQVIGKDGPDRTEWLYAYHSLIFAMVARNEYASAQQIIQEYFEKKNEGDLALDMEMRYYQGLIFFDTKEYPLAKDAYLEYQRLYQLYQDGKLNTFDIYSVPVAYASPYYYALTSYAIAKCWQAEGNYPETKSALEHAGPLLEKTLKRADASLMTEFLYAYEAEDFSRLAGLLGEASFLQNGEGWKVFAEWFEKRFEQFEERKKDACLTIAQTDLQNPF
;
A
#
# COMPACT_ATOMS: atom_id res chain seq x y z
N MET A 1 -34.89 -0.58 11.14
CA MET A 1 -35.35 -0.52 12.57
C MET A 1 -34.41 0.43 13.30
N LYS A 2 -34.89 1.54 13.88
CA LYS A 2 -34.04 2.41 14.72
C LYS A 2 -33.55 1.60 15.91
N ALA A 3 -32.22 1.35 15.97
CA ALA A 3 -31.61 0.70 17.13
C ALA A 3 -31.80 1.60 18.37
N LYS A 4 -32.76 1.27 19.21
CA LYS A 4 -33.07 2.02 20.45
C LYS A 4 -32.08 1.59 21.53
N VAL A 5 -30.97 2.29 21.71
CA VAL A 5 -30.15 2.17 22.93
C VAL A 5 -30.07 3.49 23.71
N LYS A 6 -30.75 4.53 23.29
CA LYS A 6 -30.83 5.77 24.10
C LYS A 6 -31.86 5.60 25.22
N LYS A 7 -31.40 5.35 26.45
CA LYS A 7 -32.21 5.70 27.65
C LYS A 7 -32.25 7.23 27.73
N PRO A 8 -33.41 7.84 27.86
CA PRO A 8 -33.49 9.29 27.99
C PRO A 8 -32.60 9.79 29.13
N GLY A 9 -31.64 10.69 28.81
CA GLY A 9 -30.73 11.28 29.79
C GLY A 9 -29.36 10.65 29.93
N GLN A 10 -29.05 9.54 29.24
CA GLN A 10 -27.69 8.96 29.24
C GLN A 10 -26.84 9.59 28.15
N ARG A 11 -25.66 10.16 28.51
CA ARG A 11 -24.68 10.67 27.57
C ARG A 11 -24.13 9.50 26.73
N PRO A 12 -24.03 9.64 25.41
CA PRO A 12 -23.37 8.62 24.56
C PRO A 12 -21.93 8.39 24.98
N VAL A 13 -21.47 7.15 24.88
CA VAL A 13 -20.03 6.81 24.98
C VAL A 13 -19.34 7.19 23.67
N VAL A 14 -20.00 6.92 22.54
CA VAL A 14 -19.46 7.23 21.22
C VAL A 14 -20.48 7.97 20.36
N SER A 15 -20.03 9.03 19.69
CA SER A 15 -20.74 9.66 18.59
C SER A 15 -20.11 9.15 17.29
N ILE A 16 -20.93 8.65 16.37
CA ILE A 16 -20.51 8.22 15.04
C ILE A 16 -20.85 9.35 14.07
N GLY A 17 -19.84 9.94 13.44
CA GLY A 17 -19.99 11.03 12.49
C GLY A 17 -19.72 10.56 11.07
N MET A 18 -20.53 10.99 10.11
CA MET A 18 -20.36 10.70 8.70
C MET A 18 -20.64 11.93 7.86
N ILE A 19 -19.94 12.09 6.76
CA ILE A 19 -20.34 13.01 5.67
C ILE A 19 -20.69 12.16 4.46
N VAL A 20 -21.77 12.50 3.76
CA VAL A 20 -22.28 11.71 2.63
C VAL A 20 -22.65 12.61 1.44
N LYS A 21 -22.49 12.08 0.23
CA LYS A 21 -22.99 12.69 -1.01
C LYS A 21 -23.16 11.64 -2.11
N ASN A 22 -24.42 11.34 -2.46
CA ASN A 22 -24.77 10.37 -3.51
C ASN A 22 -24.20 8.96 -3.22
N GLU A 23 -24.47 8.44 -2.03
CA GLU A 23 -24.02 7.14 -1.53
C GLU A 23 -25.16 6.12 -1.42
N GLU A 24 -26.25 6.27 -2.19
CA GLU A 24 -27.42 5.37 -2.13
C GLU A 24 -27.06 3.89 -2.30
N LYS A 25 -25.95 3.60 -2.98
CA LYS A 25 -25.48 2.24 -3.28
C LYS A 25 -24.89 1.53 -2.05
N TYR A 26 -24.15 2.25 -1.22
CA TYR A 26 -23.34 1.66 -0.15
C TYR A 26 -23.82 2.02 1.25
N LEU A 27 -24.47 3.18 1.41
CA LEU A 27 -24.78 3.77 2.71
C LEU A 27 -25.60 2.83 3.60
N GLU A 28 -26.61 2.13 3.04
CA GLU A 28 -27.45 1.26 3.85
C GLU A 28 -26.68 0.11 4.48
N ASP A 29 -25.77 -0.52 3.72
CA ASP A 29 -24.94 -1.62 4.20
C ASP A 29 -23.90 -1.12 5.22
N CYS A 30 -23.29 0.05 4.98
CA CYS A 30 -22.42 0.72 5.93
C CYS A 30 -23.15 0.96 7.27
N LEU A 31 -24.36 1.50 7.25
CA LEU A 31 -25.16 1.79 8.44
C LEU A 31 -25.59 0.52 9.19
N LYS A 32 -25.91 -0.55 8.47
CA LYS A 32 -26.23 -1.87 9.07
C LYS A 32 -24.99 -2.48 9.74
N ALA A 33 -23.81 -2.35 9.15
CA ALA A 33 -22.56 -2.89 9.69
C ALA A 33 -22.19 -2.27 11.06
N MET A 34 -22.62 -1.05 11.34
CA MET A 34 -22.42 -0.39 12.64
C MET A 34 -23.42 -0.83 13.73
N SER A 35 -24.46 -1.60 13.40
CA SER A 35 -25.47 -2.02 14.36
C SER A 35 -24.92 -2.73 15.59
N PRO A 36 -23.93 -3.65 15.50
CA PRO A 36 -23.36 -4.31 16.68
C PRO A 36 -22.77 -3.33 17.71
N ILE A 37 -22.09 -2.27 17.23
CA ILE A 37 -21.54 -1.22 18.11
C ILE A 37 -22.68 -0.46 18.77
N ARG A 38 -23.68 -0.04 18.00
CA ARG A 38 -24.82 0.74 18.48
C ARG A 38 -25.74 -0.01 19.44
N GLU A 39 -25.80 -1.33 19.33
CA GLU A 39 -26.53 -2.20 20.26
C GLU A 39 -25.76 -2.46 21.56
N ALA A 40 -24.43 -2.52 21.49
CA ALA A 40 -23.57 -2.87 22.62
C ALA A 40 -23.15 -1.68 23.47
N VAL A 41 -23.13 -0.46 22.91
CA VAL A 41 -22.60 0.76 23.54
C VAL A 41 -23.58 1.91 23.34
N PRO A 42 -23.87 2.73 24.38
CA PRO A 42 -24.63 3.96 24.23
C PRO A 42 -24.00 4.87 23.17
N SER A 43 -24.69 5.10 22.08
CA SER A 43 -24.16 5.78 20.91
C SER A 43 -25.17 6.72 20.26
N GLU A 44 -24.68 7.64 19.47
CA GLU A 44 -25.49 8.44 18.54
C GLU A 44 -24.82 8.42 17.15
N LEU A 45 -25.63 8.49 16.11
CA LEU A 45 -25.21 8.55 14.72
C LEU A 45 -25.64 9.87 14.11
N ILE A 46 -24.67 10.63 13.62
CA ILE A 46 -24.85 11.96 13.05
C ILE A 46 -24.34 11.91 11.60
N ILE A 47 -25.26 12.10 10.66
CA ILE A 47 -24.94 12.11 9.25
C ILE A 47 -25.07 13.54 8.71
N VAL A 48 -24.04 14.02 8.00
CA VAL A 48 -24.05 15.32 7.34
C VAL A 48 -24.14 15.09 5.83
N ASP A 49 -25.28 15.44 5.26
CA ASP A 49 -25.46 15.45 3.81
C ASP A 49 -24.86 16.70 3.20
N THR A 50 -24.00 16.54 2.19
CA THR A 50 -23.32 17.63 1.51
C THR A 50 -23.93 17.94 0.12
N GLY A 51 -25.21 17.68 -0.04
CA GLY A 51 -25.98 17.96 -1.24
C GLY A 51 -26.19 16.76 -2.14
N SER A 52 -26.72 15.67 -1.59
CA SER A 52 -27.14 14.49 -2.34
C SER A 52 -28.38 14.75 -3.20
N THR A 53 -28.43 14.10 -4.36
CA THR A 53 -29.55 14.19 -5.32
C THR A 53 -30.22 12.85 -5.58
N ASP A 54 -29.73 11.80 -4.94
CA ASP A 54 -30.23 10.43 -4.95
C ASP A 54 -30.95 10.08 -3.62
N ARG A 55 -31.13 8.81 -3.33
CA ARG A 55 -31.83 8.35 -2.11
C ARG A 55 -30.99 8.38 -0.84
N THR A 56 -29.80 8.96 -0.86
CA THR A 56 -28.86 8.99 0.28
C THR A 56 -29.52 9.56 1.54
N VAL A 57 -30.21 10.71 1.43
CA VAL A 57 -30.88 11.36 2.59
C VAL A 57 -32.02 10.50 3.11
N GLU A 58 -32.85 9.92 2.23
CA GLU A 58 -33.93 9.00 2.62
C GLU A 58 -33.40 7.80 3.42
N ILE A 59 -32.28 7.23 2.99
CA ILE A 59 -31.60 6.12 3.70
C ILE A 59 -31.07 6.61 5.05
N ALA A 60 -30.35 7.73 5.08
CA ALA A 60 -29.78 8.29 6.30
C ALA A 60 -30.83 8.53 7.38
N GLU A 61 -32.00 9.09 7.03
CA GLU A 61 -33.11 9.38 7.96
C GLU A 61 -33.67 8.12 8.65
N GLN A 62 -33.53 6.93 8.04
CA GLN A 62 -34.01 5.68 8.62
C GLN A 62 -33.13 5.19 9.77
N TYR A 63 -31.82 5.50 9.74
CA TYR A 63 -30.82 4.94 10.66
C TYR A 63 -30.25 5.98 11.63
N ALA A 64 -30.06 7.23 11.20
CA ALA A 64 -29.40 8.26 11.97
C ALA A 64 -30.26 8.80 13.14
N ASP A 65 -29.61 9.24 14.21
CA ASP A 65 -30.23 10.04 15.25
C ASP A 65 -30.40 11.50 14.82
N GLN A 66 -29.46 11.99 13.99
CA GLN A 66 -29.50 13.32 13.40
C GLN A 66 -29.01 13.25 11.95
N VAL A 67 -29.74 13.89 11.04
CA VAL A 67 -29.32 14.19 9.68
C VAL A 67 -29.20 15.70 9.56
N LEU A 68 -28.00 16.17 9.27
CA LEU A 68 -27.67 17.58 9.11
C LEU A 68 -27.36 17.87 7.64
N HIS A 69 -27.61 19.09 7.20
CA HIS A 69 -27.30 19.51 5.83
C HIS A 69 -26.20 20.54 5.85
N PHE A 70 -25.23 20.37 4.95
CA PHE A 70 -24.11 21.29 4.79
C PHE A 70 -23.97 21.67 3.32
N GLU A 71 -24.01 22.96 3.02
CA GLU A 71 -23.75 23.44 1.67
C GLU A 71 -22.27 23.26 1.35
N TRP A 72 -21.98 22.45 0.33
CA TRP A 72 -20.62 22.13 -0.04
C TRP A 72 -19.82 23.38 -0.45
N CYS A 73 -18.69 23.59 0.22
CA CYS A 73 -17.82 24.75 0.03
C CYS A 73 -16.37 24.36 -0.33
N ASP A 74 -16.17 23.19 -0.95
CA ASP A 74 -14.85 22.67 -1.30
C ASP A 74 -13.91 22.45 -0.09
N ASP A 75 -14.50 22.09 1.08
CA ASP A 75 -13.78 21.88 2.33
C ASP A 75 -14.37 20.67 3.08
N PHE A 76 -13.62 19.56 3.08
CA PHE A 76 -14.02 18.34 3.79
C PHE A 76 -13.98 18.50 5.32
N SER A 77 -12.99 19.25 5.86
CA SER A 77 -12.92 19.51 7.29
C SER A 77 -14.12 20.32 7.76
N ALA A 78 -14.55 21.32 7.00
CA ALA A 78 -15.72 22.10 7.35
C ALA A 78 -16.97 21.22 7.45
N ALA A 79 -17.17 20.31 6.48
CA ALA A 79 -18.29 19.37 6.49
C ALA A 79 -18.22 18.38 7.68
N ARG A 80 -17.01 17.79 7.95
CA ARG A 80 -16.84 16.85 9.08
C ARG A 80 -16.96 17.54 10.44
N ASN A 81 -16.51 18.79 10.56
CA ASN A 81 -16.65 19.56 11.79
C ASN A 81 -18.11 19.74 12.19
N VAL A 82 -19.05 19.83 11.25
CA VAL A 82 -20.49 19.87 11.58
C VAL A 82 -20.93 18.65 12.38
N SER A 83 -20.49 17.46 12.01
CA SER A 83 -20.81 16.23 12.76
C SER A 83 -20.06 16.16 14.10
N LEU A 84 -18.79 16.60 14.12
CA LEU A 84 -17.99 16.61 15.35
C LEU A 84 -18.48 17.63 16.38
N GLU A 85 -18.97 18.78 15.96
CA GLU A 85 -19.57 19.80 16.83
C GLU A 85 -20.90 19.32 17.42
N ALA A 86 -21.75 18.68 16.61
CA ALA A 86 -23.01 18.11 17.04
C ALA A 86 -22.83 16.88 17.96
N ALA A 87 -21.67 16.24 17.95
CA ALA A 87 -21.37 15.06 18.74
C ALA A 87 -21.36 15.36 20.25
N SER A 88 -21.98 14.49 21.06
CA SER A 88 -22.03 14.62 22.53
C SER A 88 -21.32 13.48 23.27
N GLY A 89 -20.81 12.47 22.56
CA GLY A 89 -20.10 11.32 23.10
C GLY A 89 -18.74 11.66 23.72
N GLU A 90 -18.22 10.73 24.52
CA GLU A 90 -16.83 10.79 25.00
C GLU A 90 -15.83 10.52 23.85
N TRP A 91 -16.21 9.60 22.97
CA TRP A 91 -15.44 9.23 21.78
C TRP A 91 -16.17 9.70 20.52
N PHE A 92 -15.39 10.03 19.50
CA PHE A 92 -15.85 10.32 18.16
C PHE A 92 -15.26 9.30 17.19
N LEU A 93 -16.14 8.49 16.57
CA LEU A 93 -15.82 7.58 15.49
C LEU A 93 -16.27 8.21 14.17
N TYR A 94 -15.45 8.27 13.15
CA TYR A 94 -15.89 8.69 11.84
C TYR A 94 -15.59 7.65 10.77
N LEU A 95 -16.54 7.49 9.84
CA LEU A 95 -16.45 6.60 8.69
C LEU A 95 -16.96 7.31 7.45
N ASP A 96 -16.53 6.86 6.30
CA ASP A 96 -17.06 7.29 5.01
C ASP A 96 -18.29 6.47 4.64
N GLY A 97 -19.18 7.00 3.76
CA GLY A 97 -20.47 6.37 3.44
C GLY A 97 -20.32 5.06 2.63
N ASP A 98 -19.13 4.77 2.14
CA ASP A 98 -18.74 3.58 1.39
C ASP A 98 -17.77 2.65 2.17
N GLU A 99 -17.56 2.90 3.46
CA GLU A 99 -16.77 2.05 4.35
C GLU A 99 -17.64 1.10 5.15
N ILE A 100 -17.55 -0.18 4.89
CA ILE A 100 -18.36 -1.22 5.54
C ILE A 100 -17.53 -1.95 6.57
N LEU A 101 -17.85 -1.80 7.85
CA LEU A 101 -17.17 -2.54 8.92
C LEU A 101 -17.43 -4.04 8.81
N GLU A 102 -16.39 -4.84 9.05
CA GLU A 102 -16.56 -6.28 9.16
C GLU A 102 -17.53 -6.67 10.30
N ALA A 103 -18.11 -7.87 10.21
CA ALA A 103 -19.11 -8.33 11.18
C ALA A 103 -18.58 -8.40 12.63
N ASN A 104 -17.26 -8.62 12.81
CA ASN A 104 -16.62 -8.69 14.12
C ASN A 104 -16.18 -7.31 14.63
N CYS A 105 -17.10 -6.54 15.18
CA CYS A 105 -16.81 -5.25 15.83
C CYS A 105 -16.42 -5.37 17.32
N ALA A 106 -16.18 -6.59 17.84
CA ALA A 106 -15.83 -6.80 19.25
C ALA A 106 -14.65 -5.94 19.73
N PRO A 107 -13.53 -5.79 18.99
CA PRO A 107 -12.41 -4.95 19.46
C PRO A 107 -12.81 -3.48 19.67
N ILE A 108 -13.66 -2.92 18.80
CA ILE A 108 -14.18 -1.54 19.00
C ILE A 108 -15.06 -1.47 20.25
N ILE A 109 -15.95 -2.44 20.44
CA ILE A 109 -16.86 -2.49 21.57
C ILE A 109 -16.09 -2.62 22.90
N GLU A 110 -15.09 -3.48 22.96
CA GLU A 110 -14.22 -3.67 24.11
C GLU A 110 -13.41 -2.41 24.41
N PHE A 111 -12.85 -1.78 23.40
CA PHE A 111 -12.14 -0.51 23.51
C PHE A 111 -13.03 0.59 24.11
N LEU A 112 -14.26 0.75 23.62
CA LEU A 112 -15.20 1.75 24.08
C LEU A 112 -15.73 1.46 25.50
N LYS A 113 -15.75 0.20 25.93
CA LYS A 113 -16.15 -0.22 27.30
C LYS A 113 -14.98 -0.28 28.28
N MET A 114 -13.76 -0.04 27.84
CA MET A 114 -12.56 -0.13 28.69
C MET A 114 -12.62 0.88 29.85
N PRO A 115 -12.61 0.44 31.12
CA PRO A 115 -12.58 1.34 32.25
C PRO A 115 -11.26 2.16 32.28
N ASN A 116 -11.37 3.46 32.51
CA ASN A 116 -10.21 4.36 32.55
C ASN A 116 -9.30 4.21 31.31
N ASN A 117 -9.92 4.11 30.14
CA ASN A 117 -9.25 3.94 28.87
C ASN A 117 -8.09 4.96 28.71
N PRO A 118 -6.82 4.52 28.62
CA PRO A 118 -5.66 5.43 28.61
C PRO A 118 -5.41 6.08 27.25
N TYR A 119 -6.07 5.59 26.19
CA TYR A 119 -5.79 6.01 24.83
C TYR A 119 -6.42 7.35 24.48
N GLY A 120 -5.75 8.09 23.59
CA GLY A 120 -6.28 9.31 22.99
C GLY A 120 -6.99 9.05 21.67
N THR A 121 -6.52 8.03 20.95
CA THR A 121 -7.03 7.65 19.62
C THR A 121 -7.02 6.12 19.44
N ALA A 122 -7.73 5.65 18.40
CA ALA A 122 -7.58 4.27 17.94
C ALA A 122 -7.66 4.17 16.42
N SER A 123 -6.87 3.25 15.84
CA SER A 123 -6.85 2.94 14.42
C SER A 123 -7.72 1.72 14.09
N LEU A 124 -8.24 1.71 12.87
CA LEU A 124 -8.86 0.58 12.19
C LEU A 124 -8.07 0.25 10.93
N ILE A 125 -8.25 -0.94 10.39
CA ILE A 125 -7.68 -1.35 9.12
C ILE A 125 -8.65 -0.97 8.01
N GLN A 126 -8.33 0.04 7.19
CA GLN A 126 -9.05 0.30 5.94
C GLN A 126 -8.51 -0.63 4.87
N ARG A 127 -9.37 -1.51 4.34
CA ARG A 127 -9.04 -2.43 3.26
C ARG A 127 -9.58 -1.92 1.94
N ASN A 128 -8.69 -1.48 1.08
CA ASN A 128 -9.00 -0.95 -0.24
C ASN A 128 -8.92 -2.05 -1.29
N TYR A 129 -10.05 -2.41 -1.87
CA TYR A 129 -10.11 -3.39 -2.95
C TYR A 129 -9.82 -2.76 -4.30
N THR A 130 -9.14 -3.52 -5.17
CA THR A 130 -8.82 -3.11 -6.54
C THR A 130 -9.56 -3.95 -7.59
N ASP A 131 -10.29 -4.98 -7.17
CA ASP A 131 -11.16 -5.82 -8.01
C ASP A 131 -12.50 -6.10 -7.33
N PHE A 132 -13.54 -6.39 -8.14
CA PHE A 132 -14.88 -6.69 -7.63
C PHE A 132 -15.00 -8.04 -6.93
N GLU A 133 -14.07 -8.95 -7.18
CA GLU A 133 -13.99 -10.26 -6.54
C GLU A 133 -13.38 -10.20 -5.15
N HIS A 134 -12.89 -9.03 -4.72
CA HIS A 134 -12.22 -8.78 -3.44
C HIS A 134 -10.99 -9.69 -3.21
N THR A 135 -10.31 -10.07 -4.29
CA THR A 135 -9.11 -10.92 -4.24
C THR A 135 -7.83 -10.12 -4.09
N ASN A 136 -7.82 -8.89 -4.61
CA ASN A 136 -6.67 -7.99 -4.53
C ASN A 136 -7.03 -6.75 -3.71
N TYR A 137 -6.23 -6.49 -2.68
CA TYR A 137 -6.44 -5.37 -1.78
C TYR A 137 -5.14 -4.86 -1.17
N SER A 138 -5.22 -3.68 -0.58
CA SER A 138 -4.19 -3.11 0.28
C SER A 138 -4.80 -2.65 1.60
N ASP A 139 -4.11 -2.93 2.70
CA ASP A 139 -4.53 -2.58 4.05
C ASP A 139 -3.77 -1.33 4.53
N PHE A 140 -4.53 -0.38 5.10
CA PHE A 140 -3.99 0.83 5.71
C PHE A 140 -4.54 0.98 7.13
N HIS A 141 -3.69 1.29 8.09
CA HIS A 141 -4.15 1.65 9.42
C HIS A 141 -4.60 3.12 9.43
N MET A 142 -5.89 3.32 9.60
CA MET A 142 -6.50 4.65 9.63
C MET A 142 -7.00 4.96 11.02
N ILE A 143 -6.59 6.11 11.57
CA ILE A 143 -7.10 6.55 12.86
C ILE A 143 -8.53 7.03 12.66
N ARG A 144 -9.48 6.30 13.23
CA ARG A 144 -10.92 6.54 13.06
C ARG A 144 -11.64 6.88 14.37
N LEU A 145 -11.06 6.54 15.54
CA LEU A 145 -11.59 6.92 16.84
C LEU A 145 -10.70 7.97 17.50
N HIS A 146 -11.34 9.01 18.02
CA HIS A 146 -10.70 10.07 18.77
C HIS A 146 -11.43 10.36 20.06
N ARG A 147 -10.70 10.56 21.16
CA ARG A 147 -11.29 11.07 22.39
C ARG A 147 -11.73 12.51 22.18
N LYS A 148 -12.99 12.81 22.44
CA LYS A 148 -13.53 14.16 22.27
C LYS A 148 -13.11 15.06 23.42
N ILE A 149 -12.24 16.04 23.14
CA ILE A 149 -11.79 17.05 24.06
C ILE A 149 -12.20 18.46 23.56
N PRO A 150 -12.22 19.48 24.42
CA PRO A 150 -12.42 20.86 23.99
C PRO A 150 -11.39 21.30 22.95
N GLY A 151 -11.84 21.93 21.87
CA GLY A 151 -10.99 22.46 20.82
C GLY A 151 -10.53 21.43 19.76
N ILE A 152 -10.97 20.15 19.90
CA ILE A 152 -10.72 19.15 18.84
C ILE A 152 -11.49 19.51 17.57
N GLN A 153 -10.84 19.43 16.41
CA GLN A 153 -11.44 19.76 15.13
C GLN A 153 -10.70 19.09 13.97
N PHE A 154 -11.39 18.88 12.86
CA PHE A 154 -10.76 18.54 11.60
C PHE A 154 -10.04 19.74 11.00
N ARG A 155 -8.89 19.51 10.39
CA ARG A 155 -8.03 20.47 9.72
C ARG A 155 -7.74 20.02 8.29
N ASP A 156 -7.36 20.95 7.44
CA ASP A 156 -7.07 20.88 6.01
C ASP A 156 -8.35 20.65 5.17
N THR A 157 -8.43 21.29 4.03
CA THR A 157 -9.64 21.23 3.17
C THR A 157 -9.81 19.87 2.51
N ILE A 158 -8.70 19.16 2.33
CA ILE A 158 -8.63 17.79 1.79
C ILE A 158 -7.54 17.01 2.52
N HIS A 159 -7.67 15.67 2.58
CA HIS A 159 -6.82 14.82 3.40
C HIS A 159 -6.83 15.25 4.86
N GLU A 160 -8.02 15.58 5.32
CA GLU A 160 -8.30 16.11 6.63
C GLU A 160 -7.86 15.18 7.76
N TYR A 161 -7.43 15.78 8.84
CA TYR A 161 -7.04 15.08 10.06
C TYR A 161 -7.57 15.80 11.29
N ILE A 162 -7.70 15.08 12.38
CA ILE A 162 -8.17 15.66 13.65
C ILE A 162 -6.99 16.23 14.44
N SER A 163 -7.12 17.47 14.87
CA SER A 163 -6.15 18.20 15.71
C SER A 163 -6.81 18.72 17.00
N PRO A 164 -6.11 18.70 18.16
CA PRO A 164 -4.79 18.10 18.38
C PRO A 164 -4.82 16.58 18.28
N PHE A 165 -3.71 15.99 17.85
CA PHE A 165 -3.52 14.54 17.84
C PHE A 165 -3.22 14.05 19.26
N LEU A 166 -4.01 13.09 19.72
CA LEU A 166 -3.92 12.57 21.10
C LEU A 166 -3.26 11.19 21.11
N THR A 167 -2.30 11.01 21.99
CA THR A 167 -1.61 9.74 22.24
C THR A 167 -1.91 9.20 23.64
N PRO A 168 -1.67 7.89 23.91
CA PRO A 168 -1.30 6.85 22.96
C PRO A 168 -2.43 6.44 22.02
N THR A 169 -2.09 5.80 20.89
CA THR A 169 -3.01 5.21 19.93
C THR A 169 -3.16 3.71 20.18
N ALA A 170 -4.37 3.20 20.16
CA ALA A 170 -4.64 1.76 20.14
C ALA A 170 -4.82 1.26 18.70
N ASP A 171 -4.29 0.10 18.37
CA ASP A 171 -4.56 -0.58 17.10
C ASP A 171 -5.65 -1.62 17.31
N LEU A 172 -6.79 -1.41 16.64
CA LEU A 172 -7.92 -2.32 16.71
C LEU A 172 -7.93 -3.20 15.46
N ALA A 173 -7.94 -4.51 15.68
CA ALA A 173 -7.98 -5.50 14.59
C ALA A 173 -9.40 -5.60 14.00
N VAL A 174 -9.91 -4.51 13.44
CA VAL A 174 -11.22 -4.42 12.77
C VAL A 174 -11.02 -3.86 11.37
N VAL A 175 -11.56 -4.55 10.38
CA VAL A 175 -11.46 -4.14 8.97
C VAL A 175 -12.67 -3.31 8.57
N ALA A 176 -12.43 -2.15 7.96
CA ALA A 176 -13.39 -1.38 7.20
C ALA A 176 -13.15 -1.65 5.71
N HIS A 177 -14.08 -2.34 5.06
CA HIS A 177 -14.02 -2.69 3.64
C HIS A 177 -14.38 -1.48 2.79
N HIS A 178 -13.58 -1.18 1.77
CA HIS A 178 -13.75 0.00 0.91
C HIS A 178 -13.52 -0.34 -0.56
N ASP A 179 -14.53 -0.10 -1.39
CA ASP A 179 -14.54 -0.41 -2.83
C ASP A 179 -14.10 0.78 -3.71
N GLY A 180 -13.69 1.88 -3.12
CA GLY A 180 -13.42 3.14 -3.84
C GLY A 180 -12.33 3.07 -4.92
N TYR A 181 -11.55 1.97 -4.98
CA TYR A 181 -10.49 1.77 -5.98
C TYR A 181 -10.79 0.68 -7.01
N VAL A 182 -11.92 -0.03 -6.89
CA VAL A 182 -12.27 -1.15 -7.79
C VAL A 182 -12.44 -0.73 -9.25
N GLN A 183 -12.87 0.49 -9.50
CA GLN A 183 -13.02 1.03 -10.86
C GLN A 183 -11.76 1.70 -11.41
N GLY A 184 -10.63 1.53 -10.72
CA GLY A 184 -9.39 2.22 -11.03
C GLY A 184 -9.38 3.68 -10.54
N VAL A 185 -8.30 4.38 -10.91
CA VAL A 185 -8.13 5.78 -10.50
C VAL A 185 -9.19 6.65 -11.16
N ASN A 186 -10.08 7.21 -10.36
CA ASN A 186 -11.08 8.16 -10.87
C ASN A 186 -10.40 9.51 -11.20
N GLU A 187 -10.10 9.75 -12.48
CA GLU A 187 -9.45 10.98 -12.94
C GLU A 187 -10.17 12.25 -12.46
N LYS A 188 -11.49 12.26 -12.43
CA LYS A 188 -12.28 13.40 -11.93
C LYS A 188 -12.05 13.63 -10.43
N LYS A 189 -11.92 12.56 -9.64
CA LYS A 189 -11.61 12.64 -8.19
C LYS A 189 -10.21 13.21 -7.99
N GLN A 190 -9.24 12.75 -8.77
CA GLN A 190 -7.86 13.29 -8.71
C GLN A 190 -7.78 14.75 -9.14
N GLU A 191 -8.46 15.15 -10.21
CA GLU A 191 -8.49 16.53 -10.68
C GLU A 191 -9.14 17.47 -9.65
N ARG A 192 -10.27 17.05 -9.04
CA ARG A 192 -10.89 17.77 -7.93
C ARG A 192 -9.92 17.94 -6.77
N ASN A 193 -9.29 16.83 -6.33
CA ASN A 193 -8.36 16.85 -5.20
C ASN A 193 -7.17 17.77 -5.49
N ARG A 194 -6.59 17.68 -6.68
CA ARG A 194 -5.50 18.58 -7.12
C ARG A 194 -5.89 20.04 -7.05
N LYS A 195 -7.11 20.38 -7.51
CA LYS A 195 -7.62 21.76 -7.45
C LYS A 195 -7.66 22.27 -6.01
N LEU A 196 -8.19 21.48 -5.06
CA LEU A 196 -8.29 21.86 -3.65
C LEU A 196 -6.90 22.06 -3.03
N ILE A 197 -5.96 21.14 -3.28
CA ILE A 197 -4.58 21.23 -2.81
C ILE A 197 -3.89 22.49 -3.34
N LEU A 198 -4.08 22.82 -4.63
CA LEU A 198 -3.50 24.03 -5.21
C LEU A 198 -4.06 25.29 -4.57
N LEU A 199 -5.35 25.34 -4.22
CA LEU A 199 -5.95 26.46 -3.49
C LEU A 199 -5.39 26.60 -2.06
N GLU A 200 -5.03 25.48 -1.40
CA GLU A 200 -4.30 25.54 -0.13
C GLU A 200 -2.90 26.11 -0.31
N LEU A 201 -2.18 25.65 -1.33
CA LEU A 201 -0.82 26.11 -1.64
C LEU A 201 -0.77 27.55 -2.14
N GLU A 202 -1.87 28.12 -2.65
CA GLU A 202 -1.98 29.56 -2.92
C GLU A 202 -1.96 30.38 -1.61
N LYS A 203 -2.53 29.85 -0.52
CA LYS A 203 -2.55 30.50 0.80
C LYS A 203 -1.27 30.27 1.59
N ASP A 204 -0.74 29.04 1.53
CA ASP A 204 0.50 28.62 2.19
C ASP A 204 1.35 27.80 1.21
N PRO A 205 2.21 28.46 0.40
CA PRO A 205 3.00 27.82 -0.64
C PRO A 205 4.01 26.80 -0.14
N ASP A 206 4.35 26.84 1.14
CA ASP A 206 5.35 26.00 1.77
C ASP A 206 4.73 24.95 2.73
N ASN A 207 3.41 24.75 2.66
CA ASN A 207 2.72 23.72 3.44
C ASN A 207 3.21 22.31 3.07
N PRO A 208 3.89 21.61 4.00
CA PRO A 208 4.50 20.31 3.69
C PRO A 208 3.47 19.24 3.34
N ARG A 209 2.34 19.21 4.05
CA ARG A 209 1.27 18.23 3.82
C ARG A 209 0.61 18.42 2.46
N SER A 210 0.27 19.66 2.10
CA SER A 210 -0.30 19.97 0.80
C SER A 210 0.68 19.65 -0.33
N LEU A 211 1.98 19.94 -0.18
CA LEU A 211 3.02 19.55 -1.15
C LEU A 211 3.10 18.01 -1.29
N ARG A 212 3.07 17.27 -0.19
CA ARG A 212 3.05 15.81 -0.23
C ARG A 212 1.85 15.28 -1.02
N HIS A 213 0.65 15.73 -0.68
CA HIS A 213 -0.56 15.28 -1.36
C HIS A 213 -0.61 15.71 -2.83
N LEU A 214 -0.04 16.88 -3.17
CA LEU A 214 0.08 17.31 -4.55
C LEU A 214 0.89 16.32 -5.40
N ILE A 215 1.98 15.78 -4.85
CA ILE A 215 2.82 14.78 -5.52
C ILE A 215 1.98 13.61 -6.04
N ASP A 216 1.06 13.09 -5.21
CA ASP A 216 0.26 11.91 -5.54
C ASP A 216 -0.87 12.16 -6.55
N THR A 217 -1.19 13.43 -6.80
CA THR A 217 -2.20 13.77 -7.81
C THR A 217 -1.66 13.77 -9.24
N TYR A 218 -0.35 13.70 -9.44
CA TYR A 218 0.25 13.74 -10.77
C TYR A 218 0.58 12.35 -11.29
N SER A 219 0.18 12.07 -12.54
CA SER A 219 0.48 10.85 -13.26
C SER A 219 1.96 10.74 -13.59
N LEU A 220 2.48 9.51 -13.60
CA LEU A 220 3.84 9.19 -14.06
C LEU A 220 3.93 9.07 -15.58
N ASP A 221 2.82 8.78 -16.25
CA ASP A 221 2.79 8.49 -17.70
C ASP A 221 2.84 9.76 -18.56
N LYS A 222 2.31 10.87 -18.05
CA LYS A 222 2.26 12.15 -18.76
C LYS A 222 3.50 12.99 -18.41
N ILE A 223 4.36 13.30 -19.39
CA ILE A 223 5.62 14.05 -19.20
C ILE A 223 5.39 15.35 -18.40
N SER A 224 4.39 16.13 -18.76
CA SER A 224 4.10 17.41 -18.08
C SER A 224 3.65 17.25 -16.63
N GLU A 225 3.01 16.14 -16.27
CA GLU A 225 2.62 15.82 -14.90
C GLU A 225 3.80 15.25 -14.10
N PHE A 226 4.63 14.42 -14.73
CA PHE A 226 5.88 13.93 -14.15
C PHE A 226 6.80 15.08 -13.72
N GLU A 227 6.98 16.09 -14.57
CA GLU A 227 7.77 17.29 -14.23
C GLU A 227 7.21 18.02 -13.01
N LYS A 228 5.88 18.20 -12.95
CA LYS A 228 5.21 18.83 -11.80
C LYS A 228 5.34 18.00 -10.53
N ARG A 229 5.20 16.67 -10.64
CA ARG A 229 5.42 15.73 -9.53
C ARG A 229 6.82 15.88 -8.94
N THR A 230 7.84 15.84 -9.80
CA THR A 230 9.23 15.96 -9.36
C THR A 230 9.56 17.34 -8.80
N GLN A 231 8.99 18.41 -9.35
CA GLN A 231 9.11 19.76 -8.80
C GLN A 231 8.50 19.88 -7.41
N ALA A 232 7.29 19.35 -7.20
CA ALA A 232 6.62 19.36 -5.89
C ALA A 232 7.44 18.58 -4.85
N ALA A 233 7.96 17.40 -5.21
CA ALA A 233 8.80 16.60 -4.32
C ALA A 233 10.13 17.31 -3.96
N ARG A 234 10.81 17.94 -4.94
CA ARG A 234 12.01 18.73 -4.66
C ARG A 234 11.72 19.92 -3.76
N LYS A 235 10.59 20.61 -3.99
CA LYS A 235 10.16 21.71 -3.13
C LYS A 235 9.91 21.23 -1.70
N LEU A 236 9.25 20.09 -1.53
CA LEU A 236 8.98 19.49 -0.23
C LEU A 236 10.29 19.20 0.54
N ILE A 237 11.30 18.63 -0.14
CA ILE A 237 12.64 18.41 0.44
C ILE A 237 13.28 19.72 0.92
N GLN A 238 13.13 20.79 0.15
CA GLN A 238 13.71 22.11 0.49
C GLN A 238 13.01 22.75 1.69
N VAL A 239 11.68 22.68 1.73
CA VAL A 239 10.85 23.30 2.78
C VAL A 239 11.12 22.65 4.14
N ILE A 240 11.15 21.32 4.19
CA ILE A 240 11.29 20.60 5.46
C ILE A 240 12.75 20.59 5.91
N GLY A 241 13.67 20.32 4.99
CA GLY A 241 15.06 20.01 5.37
C GLY A 241 15.16 18.72 6.18
N LYS A 242 16.39 18.30 6.45
CA LYS A 242 16.65 17.00 7.11
C LYS A 242 16.26 16.91 8.60
N ASP A 243 16.22 18.05 9.28
CA ASP A 243 15.98 18.15 10.73
C ASP A 243 14.61 18.79 11.05
N GLY A 244 13.74 18.89 10.05
CA GLY A 244 12.42 19.49 10.21
C GLY A 244 11.47 18.64 11.06
N PRO A 245 10.42 19.25 11.62
CA PRO A 245 9.41 18.54 12.42
C PRO A 245 8.63 17.53 11.59
N ASP A 246 8.52 17.76 10.29
CA ASP A 246 7.78 16.90 9.35
C ASP A 246 8.72 15.96 8.57
N ARG A 247 9.66 15.35 9.31
CA ARG A 247 10.68 14.47 8.73
C ARG A 247 10.11 13.33 7.88
N THR A 248 8.95 12.83 8.23
CA THR A 248 8.27 11.78 7.48
C THR A 248 7.93 12.24 6.06
N GLU A 249 7.47 13.46 5.91
CA GLU A 249 7.18 14.06 4.60
C GLU A 249 8.47 14.25 3.77
N TRP A 250 9.59 14.56 4.44
CA TRP A 250 10.91 14.63 3.80
C TRP A 250 11.33 13.26 3.23
N LEU A 251 11.19 12.17 4.00
CA LEU A 251 11.47 10.82 3.57
C LEU A 251 10.56 10.42 2.39
N TYR A 252 9.27 10.76 2.49
CA TYR A 252 8.29 10.51 1.43
C TYR A 252 8.65 11.21 0.11
N ALA A 253 9.17 12.42 0.19
CA ALA A 253 9.59 13.16 -1.01
C ALA A 253 10.74 12.47 -1.75
N TYR A 254 11.73 11.94 -1.03
CA TYR A 254 12.80 11.14 -1.63
C TYR A 254 12.26 9.86 -2.27
N HIS A 255 11.42 9.11 -1.55
CA HIS A 255 10.74 7.93 -2.10
C HIS A 255 10.04 8.28 -3.41
N SER A 256 9.20 9.31 -3.42
CA SER A 256 8.43 9.71 -4.60
C SER A 256 9.29 10.13 -5.79
N LEU A 257 10.41 10.83 -5.55
CA LEU A 257 11.35 11.20 -6.60
C LEU A 257 12.00 9.98 -7.25
N ILE A 258 12.52 9.08 -6.43
CA ILE A 258 13.25 7.91 -6.91
C ILE A 258 12.30 6.97 -7.63
N PHE A 259 11.14 6.70 -7.06
CA PHE A 259 10.10 5.91 -7.69
C PHE A 259 9.73 6.46 -9.08
N ALA A 260 9.49 7.77 -9.17
CA ALA A 260 9.15 8.41 -10.43
C ALA A 260 10.26 8.27 -11.48
N MET A 261 11.53 8.44 -11.11
CA MET A 261 12.66 8.33 -12.01
C MET A 261 12.92 6.89 -12.46
N VAL A 262 12.82 5.93 -11.54
CA VAL A 262 12.96 4.51 -11.85
C VAL A 262 11.85 4.03 -12.79
N ALA A 263 10.61 4.43 -12.54
CA ALA A 263 9.46 4.10 -13.40
C ALA A 263 9.64 4.59 -14.85
N ARG A 264 10.48 5.60 -15.08
CA ARG A 264 10.82 6.14 -16.41
C ARG A 264 12.19 5.71 -16.93
N ASN A 265 12.87 4.81 -16.23
CA ASN A 265 14.25 4.38 -16.56
C ASN A 265 15.28 5.54 -16.55
N GLU A 266 15.02 6.61 -15.79
CA GLU A 266 15.94 7.73 -15.60
C GLU A 266 16.98 7.39 -14.52
N TYR A 267 17.71 6.29 -14.73
CA TYR A 267 18.55 5.65 -13.71
C TYR A 267 19.68 6.54 -13.19
N ALA A 268 20.31 7.33 -14.05
CA ALA A 268 21.37 8.24 -13.62
C ALA A 268 20.84 9.31 -12.64
N SER A 269 19.67 9.87 -12.92
CA SER A 269 19.01 10.82 -12.03
C SER A 269 18.58 10.17 -10.72
N ALA A 270 18.02 8.95 -10.79
CA ALA A 270 17.64 8.19 -9.59
C ALA A 270 18.85 7.92 -8.68
N GLN A 271 19.98 7.50 -9.23
CA GLN A 271 21.22 7.27 -8.46
C GLN A 271 21.72 8.55 -7.77
N GLN A 272 21.68 9.71 -8.45
CA GLN A 272 22.04 10.98 -7.83
C GLN A 272 21.14 11.31 -6.63
N ILE A 273 19.83 11.08 -6.73
CA ILE A 273 18.89 11.32 -5.64
C ILE A 273 19.14 10.33 -4.48
N ILE A 274 19.41 9.07 -4.78
CA ILE A 274 19.75 8.07 -3.75
C ILE A 274 21.04 8.47 -3.02
N GLN A 275 22.05 8.92 -3.75
CA GLN A 275 23.29 9.40 -3.15
C GLN A 275 23.03 10.64 -2.26
N GLU A 276 22.29 11.61 -2.78
CA GLU A 276 21.89 12.82 -2.01
C GLU A 276 21.15 12.44 -0.72
N TYR A 277 20.26 11.45 -0.79
CA TYR A 277 19.55 10.94 0.38
C TYR A 277 20.52 10.38 1.43
N PHE A 278 21.47 9.50 1.02
CA PHE A 278 22.44 8.91 1.97
C PHE A 278 23.39 9.94 2.58
N GLU A 279 23.70 11.02 1.87
CA GLU A 279 24.51 12.13 2.39
C GLU A 279 23.78 12.99 3.42
N LYS A 280 22.46 13.12 3.29
CA LYS A 280 21.62 14.02 4.08
C LYS A 280 20.81 13.33 5.18
N LYS A 281 20.65 12.00 5.13
CA LYS A 281 19.87 11.27 6.12
C LYS A 281 20.51 11.28 7.50
N ASN A 282 19.69 11.03 8.54
CA ASN A 282 20.22 10.77 9.90
C ASN A 282 20.54 9.28 10.06
N GLU A 283 21.50 8.96 10.96
CA GLU A 283 21.98 7.58 11.15
C GLU A 283 20.90 6.58 11.58
N GLY A 284 19.79 7.03 12.15
CA GLY A 284 18.69 6.16 12.62
C GLY A 284 17.62 5.81 11.59
N ASP A 285 17.66 6.37 10.37
CA ASP A 285 16.59 6.24 9.37
C ASP A 285 16.76 5.01 8.49
N LEU A 286 16.65 3.83 9.08
CA LEU A 286 16.92 2.58 8.37
C LEU A 286 15.74 2.07 7.51
N ALA A 287 14.52 2.49 7.78
CA ALA A 287 13.35 1.99 7.04
C ALA A 287 13.38 2.40 5.55
N LEU A 288 13.65 3.68 5.27
CA LEU A 288 13.81 4.14 3.89
C LEU A 288 15.12 3.64 3.25
N ASP A 289 16.17 3.36 4.04
CA ASP A 289 17.39 2.73 3.54
C ASP A 289 17.11 1.41 2.83
N MET A 290 16.22 0.61 3.38
CA MET A 290 15.81 -0.66 2.76
C MET A 290 15.27 -0.44 1.35
N GLU A 291 14.39 0.53 1.18
CA GLU A 291 13.84 0.91 -0.12
C GLU A 291 14.91 1.45 -1.08
N MET A 292 15.78 2.32 -0.58
CA MET A 292 16.89 2.87 -1.37
C MET A 292 17.84 1.77 -1.86
N ARG A 293 18.12 0.78 -1.03
CA ARG A 293 18.95 -0.37 -1.41
C ARG A 293 18.26 -1.26 -2.45
N TYR A 294 16.94 -1.43 -2.33
CA TYR A 294 16.17 -2.11 -3.37
C TYR A 294 16.29 -1.40 -4.73
N TYR A 295 16.07 -0.08 -4.76
CA TYR A 295 16.20 0.70 -6.00
C TYR A 295 17.63 0.70 -6.56
N GLN A 296 18.64 0.80 -5.70
CA GLN A 296 20.04 0.67 -6.17
C GLN A 296 20.28 -0.70 -6.83
N GLY A 297 19.83 -1.77 -6.18
CA GLY A 297 19.92 -3.11 -6.72
C GLY A 297 19.23 -3.23 -8.09
N LEU A 298 18.03 -2.70 -8.22
CA LEU A 298 17.26 -2.68 -9.47
C LEU A 298 18.01 -1.93 -10.57
N ILE A 299 18.47 -0.72 -10.29
CA ILE A 299 19.20 0.11 -11.26
C ILE A 299 20.48 -0.59 -11.72
N PHE A 300 21.31 -1.05 -10.79
CA PHE A 300 22.55 -1.74 -11.12
C PHE A 300 22.32 -3.05 -11.88
N PHE A 301 21.22 -3.76 -11.55
CA PHE A 301 20.85 -4.97 -12.28
C PHE A 301 20.49 -4.67 -13.73
N ASP A 302 19.65 -3.65 -13.96
CA ASP A 302 19.24 -3.26 -15.31
C ASP A 302 20.38 -2.65 -16.13
N THR A 303 21.32 -1.97 -15.46
CA THR A 303 22.54 -1.45 -16.10
C THR A 303 23.66 -2.50 -16.23
N LYS A 304 23.40 -3.74 -15.79
CA LYS A 304 24.34 -4.89 -15.84
C LYS A 304 25.58 -4.73 -14.95
N GLU A 305 25.51 -3.91 -13.94
CA GLU A 305 26.54 -3.75 -12.91
C GLU A 305 26.32 -4.79 -11.78
N TYR A 306 26.35 -6.06 -12.15
CA TYR A 306 25.91 -7.19 -11.30
C TYR A 306 26.59 -7.28 -9.92
N PRO A 307 27.89 -7.00 -9.75
CA PRO A 307 28.49 -6.97 -8.43
C PRO A 307 27.86 -5.94 -7.52
N LEU A 308 27.60 -4.71 -8.02
CA LEU A 308 26.98 -3.64 -7.27
C LEU A 308 25.48 -3.92 -6.99
N ALA A 309 24.79 -4.51 -7.96
CA ALA A 309 23.40 -4.95 -7.79
C ALA A 309 23.27 -5.96 -6.64
N LYS A 310 24.16 -6.97 -6.64
CA LYS A 310 24.19 -8.01 -5.63
C LYS A 310 24.42 -7.43 -4.23
N ASP A 311 25.43 -6.57 -4.08
CA ASP A 311 25.73 -5.93 -2.78
C ASP A 311 24.55 -5.09 -2.27
N ALA A 312 23.89 -4.34 -3.17
CA ALA A 312 22.72 -3.56 -2.80
C ALA A 312 21.54 -4.45 -2.38
N TYR A 313 21.26 -5.53 -3.08
CA TYR A 313 20.20 -6.47 -2.73
C TYR A 313 20.48 -7.26 -1.44
N LEU A 314 21.73 -7.64 -1.19
CA LEU A 314 22.12 -8.28 0.08
C LEU A 314 21.93 -7.34 1.26
N GLU A 315 22.27 -6.06 1.10
CA GLU A 315 22.02 -5.05 2.14
C GLU A 315 20.51 -4.80 2.33
N TYR A 316 19.71 -4.77 1.25
CA TYR A 316 18.26 -4.74 1.34
C TYR A 316 17.73 -5.93 2.18
N GLN A 317 18.20 -7.16 1.91
CA GLN A 317 17.77 -8.35 2.64
C GLN A 317 18.15 -8.31 4.11
N ARG A 318 19.35 -7.78 4.42
CA ARG A 318 19.78 -7.58 5.81
C ARG A 318 18.85 -6.60 6.54
N LEU A 319 18.49 -5.49 5.90
CA LEU A 319 17.55 -4.50 6.46
C LEU A 319 16.14 -5.08 6.59
N TYR A 320 15.70 -5.85 5.60
CA TYR A 320 14.41 -6.54 5.65
C TYR A 320 14.32 -7.49 6.87
N GLN A 321 15.39 -8.24 7.16
CA GLN A 321 15.43 -9.11 8.33
C GLN A 321 15.35 -8.30 9.64
N LEU A 322 16.06 -7.18 9.74
CA LEU A 322 15.95 -6.28 10.90
C LEU A 322 14.52 -5.72 11.06
N TYR A 323 13.84 -5.46 9.94
CA TYR A 323 12.43 -5.04 9.95
C TYR A 323 11.53 -6.14 10.51
N GLN A 324 11.68 -7.39 10.02
CA GLN A 324 10.90 -8.54 10.50
C GLN A 324 11.13 -8.82 12.01
N ASP A 325 12.34 -8.59 12.49
CA ASP A 325 12.71 -8.73 13.90
C ASP A 325 12.22 -7.56 14.78
N GLY A 326 11.56 -6.55 14.22
CA GLY A 326 11.14 -5.35 14.93
C GLY A 326 12.32 -4.47 15.40
N LYS A 327 13.50 -4.61 14.79
CA LYS A 327 14.73 -3.88 15.14
C LYS A 327 14.99 -2.66 14.27
N LEU A 328 14.24 -2.47 13.21
CA LEU A 328 14.24 -1.22 12.46
C LEU A 328 13.42 -0.18 13.21
N ASN A 329 14.02 0.99 13.41
CA ASN A 329 13.27 2.16 13.86
C ASN A 329 12.38 2.62 12.69
N THR A 330 11.17 2.09 12.62
CA THR A 330 10.16 2.51 11.66
C THR A 330 9.55 3.79 12.21
N PHE A 331 10.00 4.94 11.71
CA PHE A 331 9.21 6.14 11.83
C PHE A 331 7.81 5.80 11.33
N ASP A 332 6.82 6.22 12.09
CA ASP A 332 5.42 6.08 11.79
C ASP A 332 5.13 5.29 10.51
N ILE A 333 5.00 3.97 10.65
CA ILE A 333 4.70 3.02 9.57
C ILE A 333 3.50 3.51 8.73
N TYR A 334 2.73 4.43 9.28
CA TYR A 334 1.53 5.01 8.72
C TYR A 334 1.78 6.12 7.67
N SER A 335 2.98 6.64 7.57
CA SER A 335 3.24 7.82 6.73
C SER A 335 4.22 7.61 5.58
N VAL A 336 5.09 6.60 5.64
CA VAL A 336 5.93 6.21 4.50
C VAL A 336 5.52 4.80 4.10
N PRO A 337 5.03 4.58 2.87
CA PRO A 337 4.70 3.22 2.43
C PRO A 337 5.98 2.39 2.45
N VAL A 338 6.07 1.44 3.39
CA VAL A 338 7.13 0.44 3.38
C VAL A 338 6.73 -0.63 2.34
N ALA A 339 6.47 -0.18 1.12
CA ALA A 339 5.98 -1.02 0.04
C ALA A 339 6.91 -2.21 -0.21
N TYR A 340 8.21 -1.99 -0.05
CA TYR A 340 9.26 -3.00 -0.29
C TYR A 340 9.57 -3.87 0.94
N ALA A 341 8.86 -3.72 2.06
CA ALA A 341 8.98 -4.58 3.24
C ALA A 341 8.09 -5.83 3.16
N SER A 342 7.75 -6.30 1.97
CA SER A 342 6.90 -7.47 1.79
C SER A 342 7.72 -8.72 1.44
N PRO A 343 7.21 -9.93 1.77
CA PRO A 343 7.82 -11.19 1.33
C PRO A 343 7.99 -11.29 -0.19
N TYR A 344 7.13 -10.63 -0.94
CA TYR A 344 7.19 -10.56 -2.40
C TYR A 344 8.52 -9.95 -2.88
N TYR A 345 8.87 -8.76 -2.39
CA TYR A 345 10.12 -8.09 -2.80
C TYR A 345 11.37 -8.80 -2.27
N TYR A 346 11.28 -9.41 -1.09
CA TYR A 346 12.35 -10.26 -0.57
C TYR A 346 12.61 -11.45 -1.51
N ALA A 347 11.57 -12.12 -1.98
CA ALA A 347 11.70 -13.22 -2.93
C ALA A 347 12.27 -12.76 -4.28
N LEU A 348 11.81 -11.61 -4.80
CA LEU A 348 12.34 -11.02 -6.04
C LEU A 348 13.84 -10.69 -5.92
N THR A 349 14.28 -10.12 -4.81
CA THR A 349 15.71 -9.81 -4.61
C THR A 349 16.55 -11.07 -4.47
N SER A 350 16.04 -12.13 -3.85
CA SER A 350 16.73 -13.42 -3.79
C SER A 350 16.96 -14.01 -5.18
N TYR A 351 15.95 -13.92 -6.05
CA TYR A 351 16.09 -14.28 -7.44
C TYR A 351 17.09 -13.39 -8.19
N ALA A 352 17.03 -12.07 -8.02
CA ALA A 352 17.94 -11.15 -8.67
C ALA A 352 19.40 -11.38 -8.24
N ILE A 353 19.65 -11.70 -6.97
CA ILE A 353 20.98 -12.09 -6.46
C ILE A 353 21.49 -13.35 -7.17
N ALA A 354 20.63 -14.37 -7.35
CA ALA A 354 21.00 -15.56 -8.10
C ALA A 354 21.38 -15.23 -9.53
N LYS A 355 20.65 -14.34 -10.20
CA LYS A 355 20.96 -13.87 -11.56
C LYS A 355 22.27 -13.08 -11.62
N CYS A 356 22.61 -12.32 -10.58
CA CYS A 356 23.90 -11.64 -10.48
C CYS A 356 25.06 -12.64 -10.40
N TRP A 357 24.94 -13.66 -9.53
CA TRP A 357 25.94 -14.73 -9.43
C TRP A 357 26.12 -15.50 -10.75
N GLN A 358 25.01 -15.77 -11.42
CA GLN A 358 25.01 -16.42 -12.73
C GLN A 358 25.78 -15.59 -13.77
N ALA A 359 25.53 -14.29 -13.83
CA ALA A 359 26.19 -13.37 -14.74
C ALA A 359 27.71 -13.24 -14.46
N GLU A 360 28.15 -13.45 -13.22
CA GLU A 360 29.53 -13.50 -12.78
C GLU A 360 30.19 -14.88 -13.07
N GLY A 361 29.43 -15.87 -13.57
CA GLY A 361 29.90 -17.24 -13.79
C GLY A 361 30.10 -18.04 -12.50
N ASN A 362 29.56 -17.59 -11.37
CA ASN A 362 29.68 -18.27 -10.10
C ASN A 362 28.49 -19.23 -9.88
N TYR A 363 28.53 -20.38 -10.54
CA TYR A 363 27.43 -21.35 -10.55
C TYR A 363 27.12 -21.98 -9.19
N PRO A 364 28.10 -22.30 -8.30
CA PRO A 364 27.76 -22.78 -6.95
C PRO A 364 26.89 -21.82 -6.16
N GLU A 365 27.24 -20.53 -6.15
CA GLU A 365 26.46 -19.52 -5.45
C GLU A 365 25.12 -19.25 -6.12
N THR A 366 25.05 -19.31 -7.46
CA THR A 366 23.79 -19.25 -8.21
C THR A 366 22.83 -20.33 -7.74
N LYS A 367 23.30 -21.58 -7.69
CA LYS A 367 22.50 -22.73 -7.25
C LYS A 367 21.98 -22.52 -5.82
N SER A 368 22.87 -22.17 -4.90
CA SER A 368 22.51 -21.92 -3.50
C SER A 368 21.46 -20.82 -3.36
N ALA A 369 21.62 -19.72 -4.11
CA ALA A 369 20.68 -18.60 -4.10
C ALA A 369 19.31 -19.00 -4.69
N LEU A 370 19.27 -19.84 -5.72
CA LEU A 370 18.02 -20.33 -6.32
C LEU A 370 17.29 -21.32 -5.41
N GLU A 371 18.01 -22.22 -4.76
CA GLU A 371 17.43 -23.13 -3.76
C GLU A 371 16.75 -22.38 -2.61
N HIS A 372 17.31 -21.20 -2.28
CA HIS A 372 16.68 -20.31 -1.29
C HIS A 372 15.50 -19.51 -1.86
N ALA A 373 15.61 -18.99 -3.06
CA ALA A 373 14.59 -18.13 -3.68
C ALA A 373 13.36 -18.90 -4.15
N GLY A 374 13.52 -20.12 -4.64
CA GLY A 374 12.46 -20.91 -5.26
C GLY A 374 11.21 -21.07 -4.40
N PRO A 375 11.31 -21.61 -3.17
CA PRO A 375 10.16 -21.78 -2.30
C PRO A 375 9.47 -20.46 -1.90
N LEU A 376 10.26 -19.36 -1.81
CA LEU A 376 9.73 -18.04 -1.51
C LEU A 376 8.92 -17.48 -2.68
N LEU A 377 9.40 -17.66 -3.90
CA LEU A 377 8.73 -17.23 -5.14
C LEU A 377 7.44 -18.00 -5.36
N GLU A 378 7.45 -19.31 -5.20
CA GLU A 378 6.26 -20.16 -5.30
C GLU A 378 5.17 -19.72 -4.33
N LYS A 379 5.55 -19.49 -3.07
CA LYS A 379 4.62 -19.08 -2.03
C LYS A 379 4.03 -17.69 -2.27
N THR A 380 4.87 -16.74 -2.77
CA THR A 380 4.52 -15.32 -2.80
C THR A 380 3.83 -14.93 -4.11
N LEU A 381 4.29 -15.49 -5.24
CA LEU A 381 3.74 -15.18 -6.55
C LEU A 381 2.58 -16.10 -6.93
N LYS A 382 2.36 -17.18 -6.16
CA LYS A 382 1.50 -18.32 -6.55
C LYS A 382 1.83 -18.81 -7.98
N ARG A 383 3.11 -18.72 -8.36
CA ARG A 383 3.64 -19.03 -9.68
C ARG A 383 4.71 -20.09 -9.53
N ALA A 384 4.32 -21.35 -9.64
CA ALA A 384 5.23 -22.50 -9.68
C ALA A 384 6.24 -22.43 -10.85
N ASP A 385 5.88 -21.72 -11.92
CA ASP A 385 6.68 -21.56 -13.12
C ASP A 385 7.96 -20.73 -12.92
N ALA A 386 7.96 -19.74 -12.00
CA ALA A 386 9.10 -18.84 -11.84
C ALA A 386 10.35 -19.56 -11.27
N SER A 387 10.17 -20.47 -10.32
CA SER A 387 11.25 -21.30 -9.78
C SER A 387 11.81 -22.25 -10.82
N LEU A 388 10.93 -22.97 -11.50
CA LEU A 388 11.27 -23.89 -12.59
C LEU A 388 12.02 -23.19 -13.73
N MET A 389 11.55 -22.04 -14.18
CA MET A 389 12.22 -21.26 -15.24
C MET A 389 13.63 -20.85 -14.83
N THR A 390 13.85 -20.57 -13.57
CA THR A 390 15.15 -20.13 -13.06
C THR A 390 16.11 -21.30 -12.94
N GLU A 391 15.67 -22.42 -12.38
CA GLU A 391 16.47 -23.65 -12.32
C GLU A 391 16.79 -24.18 -13.72
N PHE A 392 15.84 -24.06 -14.64
CA PHE A 392 16.04 -24.40 -16.03
C PHE A 392 17.15 -23.58 -16.69
N LEU A 393 17.13 -22.25 -16.51
CA LEU A 393 18.20 -21.36 -17.00
C LEU A 393 19.57 -21.78 -16.45
N TYR A 394 19.63 -22.06 -15.16
CA TYR A 394 20.87 -22.49 -14.53
C TYR A 394 21.38 -23.80 -15.13
N ALA A 395 20.52 -24.83 -15.20
CA ALA A 395 20.91 -26.14 -15.77
C ALA A 395 21.33 -26.01 -17.26
N TYR A 396 20.62 -25.14 -17.98
CA TYR A 396 20.90 -24.85 -19.37
C TYR A 396 22.30 -24.19 -19.57
N GLU A 397 22.60 -23.15 -18.80
CA GLU A 397 23.89 -22.44 -18.90
C GLU A 397 25.07 -23.26 -18.36
N ALA A 398 24.81 -24.13 -17.38
CA ALA A 398 25.78 -25.09 -16.86
C ALA A 398 25.96 -26.33 -17.75
N GLU A 399 25.22 -26.46 -18.86
CA GLU A 399 25.21 -27.63 -19.73
C GLU A 399 24.82 -28.94 -18.99
N ASP A 400 24.06 -28.83 -17.88
CA ASP A 400 23.57 -29.97 -17.10
C ASP A 400 22.29 -30.56 -17.73
N PHE A 401 22.49 -31.39 -18.75
CA PHE A 401 21.40 -32.01 -19.50
C PHE A 401 20.55 -32.96 -18.65
N SER A 402 21.14 -33.56 -17.62
CA SER A 402 20.39 -34.44 -16.70
C SER A 402 19.40 -33.64 -15.86
N ARG A 403 19.81 -32.50 -15.33
CA ARG A 403 18.94 -31.61 -14.57
C ARG A 403 17.88 -30.96 -15.48
N LEU A 404 18.25 -30.60 -16.71
CA LEU A 404 17.31 -30.07 -17.71
C LEU A 404 16.17 -31.06 -18.00
N ALA A 405 16.50 -32.33 -18.16
CA ALA A 405 15.48 -33.37 -18.38
C ALA A 405 14.53 -33.51 -17.19
N GLY A 406 15.08 -33.53 -15.96
CA GLY A 406 14.26 -33.54 -14.75
C GLY A 406 13.32 -32.35 -14.64
N LEU A 407 13.81 -31.13 -14.89
CA LEU A 407 13.01 -29.91 -14.85
C LEU A 407 11.90 -29.88 -15.92
N LEU A 408 12.16 -30.44 -17.11
CA LEU A 408 11.13 -30.58 -18.14
C LEU A 408 10.04 -31.57 -17.71
N GLY A 409 10.41 -32.67 -17.03
CA GLY A 409 9.45 -33.59 -16.42
C GLY A 409 8.61 -32.90 -15.34
N GLU A 410 9.23 -32.15 -14.44
CA GLU A 410 8.55 -31.34 -13.43
C GLU A 410 7.61 -30.29 -14.04
N ALA A 411 8.00 -29.64 -15.14
CA ALA A 411 7.19 -28.67 -15.86
C ALA A 411 5.97 -29.30 -16.59
N SER A 412 5.93 -30.61 -16.77
CA SER A 412 4.85 -31.30 -17.49
C SER A 412 3.49 -31.13 -16.84
N PHE A 413 3.41 -30.89 -15.52
CA PHE A 413 2.16 -30.62 -14.81
C PHE A 413 1.57 -29.23 -15.15
N LEU A 414 2.37 -28.31 -15.70
CA LEU A 414 1.92 -26.97 -16.14
C LEU A 414 1.27 -26.99 -17.54
N GLN A 415 1.28 -28.11 -18.24
CA GLN A 415 0.87 -28.23 -19.65
C GLN A 415 -0.55 -27.76 -19.98
N ASN A 416 -1.42 -27.64 -19.00
CA ASN A 416 -2.82 -27.23 -19.18
C ASN A 416 -3.10 -25.77 -18.76
N GLY A 417 -2.09 -24.95 -18.47
CA GLY A 417 -2.25 -23.58 -17.99
C GLY A 417 -1.56 -22.51 -18.86
N GLU A 418 -1.93 -21.25 -18.65
CA GLU A 418 -1.25 -20.12 -19.30
C GLU A 418 0.26 -20.08 -18.99
N GLY A 419 0.67 -20.54 -17.81
CA GLY A 419 2.08 -20.65 -17.42
C GLY A 419 2.92 -21.52 -18.36
N TRP A 420 2.34 -22.63 -18.88
CA TRP A 420 3.03 -23.47 -19.86
C TRP A 420 3.28 -22.77 -21.18
N LYS A 421 2.35 -21.97 -21.68
CA LYS A 421 2.55 -21.22 -22.93
C LYS A 421 3.69 -20.21 -22.79
N VAL A 422 3.72 -19.48 -21.69
CA VAL A 422 4.78 -18.51 -21.39
C VAL A 422 6.14 -19.23 -21.25
N PHE A 423 6.16 -20.38 -20.58
CA PHE A 423 7.37 -21.20 -20.43
C PHE A 423 7.82 -21.75 -21.78
N ALA A 424 6.93 -22.27 -22.61
CA ALA A 424 7.25 -22.82 -23.93
C ALA A 424 7.78 -21.74 -24.89
N GLU A 425 7.13 -20.60 -24.96
CA GLU A 425 7.57 -19.46 -25.77
C GLU A 425 8.95 -18.93 -25.33
N TRP A 426 9.17 -18.86 -24.01
CA TRP A 426 10.43 -18.45 -23.43
C TRP A 426 11.54 -19.49 -23.74
N PHE A 427 11.22 -20.77 -23.61
CA PHE A 427 12.09 -21.89 -23.90
C PHE A 427 12.50 -21.91 -25.40
N GLU A 428 11.53 -21.82 -26.31
CA GLU A 428 11.78 -21.75 -27.75
C GLU A 428 12.69 -20.58 -28.10
N LYS A 429 12.42 -19.41 -27.57
CA LYS A 429 13.20 -18.19 -27.82
C LYS A 429 14.65 -18.27 -27.34
N ARG A 430 14.91 -19.00 -26.27
CA ARG A 430 16.26 -19.27 -25.76
C ARG A 430 16.95 -20.37 -26.52
N PHE A 431 16.19 -21.39 -26.95
CA PHE A 431 16.68 -22.49 -27.73
C PHE A 431 17.22 -22.09 -29.11
N GLU A 432 16.72 -21.05 -29.72
CA GLU A 432 17.24 -20.47 -30.96
C GLU A 432 18.72 -20.00 -30.87
N GLN A 433 19.23 -19.84 -29.66
CA GLN A 433 20.59 -19.38 -29.36
C GLN A 433 21.58 -20.53 -29.13
N PHE A 434 21.15 -21.79 -29.16
CA PHE A 434 22.00 -22.95 -28.90
C PHE A 434 22.67 -23.51 -30.17
N GLU A 435 23.86 -24.12 -30.00
CA GLU A 435 24.43 -24.95 -31.03
C GLU A 435 23.49 -26.15 -31.34
N GLU A 436 23.35 -26.48 -32.62
CA GLU A 436 22.40 -27.52 -33.10
C GLU A 436 22.47 -28.84 -32.37
N ARG A 437 23.68 -29.31 -32.01
CA ARG A 437 23.87 -30.56 -31.25
C ARG A 437 23.28 -30.56 -29.86
N LYS A 438 23.25 -29.42 -29.19
CA LYS A 438 22.69 -29.27 -27.84
C LYS A 438 21.16 -29.19 -27.90
N LYS A 439 20.61 -28.56 -28.94
CA LYS A 439 19.17 -28.55 -29.24
C LYS A 439 18.64 -29.96 -29.41
N ASP A 440 19.26 -30.77 -30.23
CA ASP A 440 18.80 -32.12 -30.51
C ASP A 440 18.86 -33.03 -29.29
N ALA A 441 19.93 -32.92 -28.47
CA ALA A 441 20.04 -33.66 -27.22
C ALA A 441 18.92 -33.32 -26.20
N CYS A 442 18.65 -32.04 -26.00
CA CYS A 442 17.61 -31.59 -25.08
C CYS A 442 16.20 -31.93 -25.58
N LEU A 443 15.92 -31.78 -26.87
CA LEU A 443 14.65 -32.16 -27.48
C LEU A 443 14.38 -33.68 -27.38
N THR A 444 15.41 -34.47 -27.59
CA THR A 444 15.31 -35.94 -27.46
C THR A 444 14.97 -36.36 -26.02
N ILE A 445 15.65 -35.74 -25.05
CA ILE A 445 15.41 -35.99 -23.63
C ILE A 445 13.96 -35.54 -23.26
N ALA A 446 13.56 -34.32 -23.63
CA ALA A 446 12.22 -33.80 -23.36
C ALA A 446 11.11 -34.66 -23.98
N GLN A 447 11.28 -35.16 -25.20
CA GLN A 447 10.32 -36.04 -25.87
C GLN A 447 10.24 -37.43 -25.22
N THR A 448 11.34 -37.90 -24.67
CA THR A 448 11.40 -39.22 -23.99
C THR A 448 10.66 -39.17 -22.64
N ASP A 449 10.84 -38.07 -21.88
CA ASP A 449 10.18 -37.87 -20.59
C ASP A 449 8.67 -37.53 -20.73
N LEU A 450 8.28 -36.83 -21.80
CA LEU A 450 6.86 -36.57 -22.12
C LEU A 450 6.11 -37.79 -22.62
N GLN A 451 6.82 -38.83 -23.13
CA GLN A 451 6.21 -40.08 -23.57
C GLN A 451 6.09 -41.14 -22.45
N ASN A 452 6.73 -40.92 -21.31
CA ASN A 452 6.63 -41.73 -20.10
C ASN A 452 6.12 -40.90 -18.92
N PRO A 453 4.84 -40.54 -18.88
CA PRO A 453 4.24 -39.92 -17.69
C PRO A 453 4.05 -41.04 -16.65
N PHE A 454 4.82 -40.96 -15.55
CA PHE A 454 4.48 -41.68 -14.33
C PHE A 454 3.45 -40.93 -13.53
#